data_85a49ba496602d06dc8d2a765b4aa430
#
_entry.id   85a49ba496602d06dc8d2a765b4aa430
#
_cell.length_a   1.000
_cell.length_b   1.000
_cell.length_c   1.000
_cell.angle_alpha   90.00
_cell.angle_beta   90.00
_cell.angle_gamma   90.00
#
_symmetry.space_group_name_H-M   'P 1'
#
loop_
_entity.id
_entity.type
_entity.pdbx_description
1 polymer ?
#
loop_
_entity_poly.entity_id
_entity_poly.type
_entity_poly.pdbx_seq_one_letter_code
_entity_poly.pdbx_strand_id
1 'polypeptide(L)'
;MYIFIAITYYKELSLQDLKHFMTIEPAIDGLLFRTPMSTLALQRFITRLIAVGFPKDKIMIHSNLNLLKALNLQCIHFKENDKRAFLIKQQYPELIVGMSTHNIEMVKQCHAYQLDYVFFGHIFSTSSHPGEPPRTIQEIHDVLKIDMPIYAIGGISPSTISQLPTAFDGLCAISFFMTSTVSDINSLKRKWHSHA
;
A
#
# COMPACT_ATOMS: atom_id res chain seq x y z
N MET A 1 7.56 -13.18 -6.19
CA MET A 1 6.37 -13.38 -5.31
C MET A 1 5.60 -12.06 -5.27
N TYR A 2 4.32 -12.04 -5.59
CA TYR A 2 3.53 -10.81 -5.62
C TYR A 2 3.14 -10.34 -4.21
N ILE A 3 3.14 -9.04 -3.99
CA ILE A 3 2.85 -8.38 -2.70
C ILE A 3 1.42 -7.81 -2.71
N PHE A 4 0.66 -8.05 -1.65
CA PHE A 4 -0.75 -7.62 -1.50
C PHE A 4 -0.88 -6.73 -0.26
N ILE A 5 -1.09 -5.43 -0.47
CA ILE A 5 -1.14 -4.43 0.61
C ILE A 5 -2.57 -3.92 0.79
N ALA A 6 -3.11 -4.14 1.97
CA ALA A 6 -4.35 -3.52 2.39
C ALA A 6 -4.09 -2.09 2.89
N ILE A 7 -4.92 -1.12 2.49
CA ILE A 7 -4.85 0.26 2.96
C ILE A 7 -6.14 0.57 3.73
N THR A 8 -6.02 1.13 4.92
CA THR A 8 -7.19 1.47 5.74
C THR A 8 -8.05 2.55 5.08
N TYR A 9 -9.36 2.53 5.35
CA TYR A 9 -10.21 3.70 5.06
C TYR A 9 -9.72 4.92 5.84
N TYR A 10 -9.86 6.10 5.23
CA TYR A 10 -9.53 7.37 5.89
C TYR A 10 -10.63 7.76 6.89
N LYS A 11 -10.65 7.07 8.03
CA LYS A 11 -11.60 7.26 9.13
C LYS A 11 -10.94 6.94 10.47
N GLU A 12 -11.60 7.25 11.58
CA GLU A 12 -11.22 6.70 12.87
C GLU A 12 -11.45 5.18 12.90
N LEU A 13 -10.44 4.46 13.39
CA LEU A 13 -10.46 3.00 13.43
C LEU A 13 -11.11 2.52 14.74
N SER A 14 -11.96 1.51 14.62
CA SER A 14 -12.74 0.91 15.68
C SER A 14 -12.25 -0.49 16.06
N LEU A 15 -12.82 -1.07 17.12
CA LEU A 15 -12.60 -2.49 17.45
C LEU A 15 -13.07 -3.45 16.37
N GLN A 16 -14.06 -3.06 15.58
CA GLN A 16 -14.50 -3.88 14.44
C GLN A 16 -13.45 -3.89 13.34
N ASP A 17 -12.79 -2.74 13.07
CA ASP A 17 -11.67 -2.68 12.14
C ASP A 17 -10.50 -3.56 12.62
N LEU A 18 -10.18 -3.53 13.92
CA LEU A 18 -9.14 -4.38 14.48
C LEU A 18 -9.45 -5.87 14.27
N LYS A 19 -10.69 -6.31 14.53
CA LYS A 19 -11.12 -7.69 14.27
C LYS A 19 -11.02 -8.06 12.79
N HIS A 20 -11.43 -7.15 11.91
CA HIS A 20 -11.32 -7.34 10.47
C HIS A 20 -9.84 -7.49 10.03
N PHE A 21 -8.95 -6.64 10.52
CA PHE A 21 -7.52 -6.73 10.19
C PHE A 21 -6.92 -8.07 10.63
N MET A 22 -7.26 -8.55 11.81
CA MET A 22 -6.87 -9.89 12.28
C MET A 22 -7.42 -11.01 11.38
N THR A 23 -8.65 -10.86 10.89
CA THR A 23 -9.25 -11.85 9.99
C THR A 23 -8.52 -11.92 8.65
N ILE A 24 -8.18 -10.80 8.03
CA ILE A 24 -7.54 -10.77 6.70
C ILE A 24 -6.01 -10.92 6.75
N GLU A 25 -5.42 -10.84 7.94
CA GLU A 25 -3.95 -10.91 8.13
C GLU A 25 -3.27 -12.04 7.36
N PRO A 26 -3.78 -13.31 7.36
CA PRO A 26 -3.11 -14.41 6.66
C PRO A 26 -3.11 -14.26 5.13
N ALA A 27 -3.96 -13.39 4.59
CA ALA A 27 -4.12 -13.20 3.16
C ALA A 27 -3.47 -11.91 2.62
N ILE A 28 -2.82 -11.10 3.47
CA ILE A 28 -2.15 -9.86 3.08
C ILE A 28 -0.69 -9.86 3.49
N ASP A 29 0.13 -9.13 2.76
CA ASP A 29 1.56 -8.97 3.01
C ASP A 29 1.89 -7.65 3.72
N GLY A 30 0.96 -6.69 3.71
CA GLY A 30 1.08 -5.42 4.41
C GLY A 30 -0.27 -4.78 4.72
N LEU A 31 -0.31 -4.00 5.81
CA LEU A 31 -1.43 -3.16 6.21
C LEU A 31 -0.95 -1.72 6.41
N LEU A 32 -1.30 -0.84 5.48
CA LEU A 32 -0.95 0.58 5.54
C LEU A 32 -2.00 1.37 6.31
N PHE A 33 -1.58 1.97 7.42
CA PHE A 33 -2.42 2.84 8.24
C PHE A 33 -2.46 4.27 7.71
N ARG A 34 -3.52 4.60 6.97
CA ARG A 34 -3.83 5.94 6.48
C ARG A 34 -5.14 6.38 7.12
N THR A 35 -5.08 7.24 8.15
CA THR A 35 -6.23 7.58 9.02
C THR A 35 -6.12 9.03 9.50
N PRO A 36 -7.23 9.72 9.82
CA PRO A 36 -7.22 11.04 10.44
C PRO A 36 -6.95 11.01 11.95
N MET A 37 -6.77 9.83 12.55
CA MET A 37 -6.52 9.70 13.99
C MET A 37 -5.27 10.48 14.43
N SER A 38 -5.30 11.03 15.65
CA SER A 38 -4.12 11.62 16.27
C SER A 38 -3.02 10.56 16.45
N THR A 39 -1.76 10.98 16.45
CA THR A 39 -0.61 10.07 16.64
C THR A 39 -0.77 9.18 17.87
N LEU A 40 -1.24 9.75 18.99
CA LEU A 40 -1.42 9.00 20.24
C LEU A 40 -2.55 7.97 20.13
N ALA A 41 -3.67 8.33 19.51
CA ALA A 41 -4.79 7.41 19.31
C ALA A 41 -4.39 6.25 18.36
N LEU A 42 -3.70 6.54 17.26
CA LEU A 42 -3.21 5.53 16.34
C LEU A 42 -2.14 4.64 16.99
N GLN A 43 -1.25 5.20 17.79
CA GLN A 43 -0.26 4.43 18.55
C GLN A 43 -0.94 3.41 19.49
N ARG A 44 -1.94 3.84 20.25
CA ARG A 44 -2.73 2.94 21.13
C ARG A 44 -3.44 1.84 20.33
N PHE A 45 -4.02 2.19 19.20
CA PHE A 45 -4.70 1.22 18.32
C PHE A 45 -3.71 0.17 17.80
N ILE A 46 -2.57 0.59 17.25
CA ILE A 46 -1.56 -0.33 16.69
C ILE A 46 -0.92 -1.17 17.81
N THR A 47 -0.64 -0.59 18.97
CA THR A 47 -0.14 -1.35 20.13
C THR A 47 -1.11 -2.47 20.51
N ARG A 48 -2.41 -2.17 20.54
CA ARG A 48 -3.44 -3.18 20.81
C ARG A 48 -3.51 -4.25 19.71
N LEU A 49 -3.39 -3.86 18.44
CA LEU A 49 -3.38 -4.79 17.30
C LEU A 49 -2.19 -5.76 17.39
N ILE A 50 -1.00 -5.25 17.71
CA ILE A 50 0.20 -6.07 17.96
C ILE A 50 -0.01 -7.02 19.16
N ALA A 51 -0.58 -6.52 20.25
CA ALA A 51 -0.83 -7.30 21.45
C ALA A 51 -1.79 -8.49 21.24
N VAL A 52 -2.67 -8.42 20.26
CA VAL A 52 -3.57 -9.54 19.87
C VAL A 52 -2.97 -10.44 18.78
N GLY A 53 -1.70 -10.22 18.38
CA GLY A 53 -0.94 -11.13 17.53
C GLY A 53 -0.75 -10.69 16.08
N PHE A 54 -1.11 -9.47 15.70
CA PHE A 54 -0.82 -8.99 14.32
C PHE A 54 0.70 -8.82 14.12
N PRO A 55 1.30 -9.38 13.05
CA PRO A 55 2.74 -9.30 12.80
C PRO A 55 3.22 -7.86 12.57
N LYS A 56 4.29 -7.46 13.27
CA LYS A 56 4.86 -6.11 13.14
C LYS A 56 5.42 -5.80 11.77
N ASP A 57 6.00 -6.78 11.12
CA ASP A 57 6.60 -6.69 9.79
C ASP A 57 5.58 -6.41 8.67
N LYS A 58 4.29 -6.70 8.92
CA LYS A 58 3.19 -6.34 8.01
C LYS A 58 2.63 -4.92 8.27
N ILE A 59 3.06 -4.23 9.32
CA ILE A 59 2.53 -2.89 9.66
C ILE A 59 3.29 -1.81 8.91
N MET A 60 2.56 -0.98 8.17
CA MET A 60 3.08 0.13 7.40
C MET A 60 2.47 1.45 7.90
N ILE A 61 3.32 2.46 8.16
CA ILE A 61 2.89 3.77 8.69
C ILE A 61 2.87 4.81 7.60
N HIS A 62 1.79 5.58 7.50
CA HIS A 62 1.72 6.70 6.55
C HIS A 62 2.32 7.97 7.13
N SER A 63 3.43 8.44 6.53
CA SER A 63 4.06 9.77 6.73
C SER A 63 4.44 10.18 8.17
N ASN A 64 4.44 9.26 9.14
CA ASN A 64 4.70 9.57 10.56
C ASN A 64 5.91 8.79 11.10
N LEU A 65 7.12 9.35 10.92
CA LEU A 65 8.37 8.73 11.37
C LEU A 65 8.43 8.57 12.89
N ASN A 66 7.89 9.53 13.66
CA ASN A 66 7.91 9.46 15.12
C ASN A 66 7.08 8.26 15.64
N LEU A 67 5.91 8.02 15.03
CA LEU A 67 5.08 6.86 15.35
C LEU A 67 5.77 5.55 14.96
N LEU A 68 6.39 5.50 13.77
CA LEU A 68 7.16 4.35 13.32
C LEU A 68 8.24 3.97 14.35
N LYS A 69 9.04 4.94 14.78
CA LYS A 69 10.11 4.74 15.79
C LYS A 69 9.56 4.34 17.15
N ALA A 70 8.51 5.01 17.62
CA ALA A 70 7.89 4.72 18.93
C ALA A 70 7.35 3.29 19.03
N LEU A 71 6.93 2.69 17.92
CA LEU A 71 6.43 1.32 17.83
C LEU A 71 7.50 0.30 17.40
N ASN A 72 8.72 0.76 17.10
CA ASN A 72 9.80 -0.06 16.55
C ASN A 72 9.33 -0.84 15.30
N LEU A 73 8.80 -0.10 14.32
CA LEU A 73 8.35 -0.62 13.02
C LEU A 73 9.38 -0.26 11.93
N GLN A 74 9.30 -0.92 10.77
CA GLN A 74 10.31 -0.81 9.73
C GLN A 74 9.81 -0.17 8.45
N CYS A 75 8.48 -0.14 8.19
CA CYS A 75 7.92 0.28 6.92
C CYS A 75 7.15 1.60 7.02
N ILE A 76 7.58 2.59 6.22
CA ILE A 76 6.92 3.91 6.12
C ILE A 76 6.58 4.22 4.67
N HIS A 77 5.38 4.74 4.45
CA HIS A 77 4.88 5.11 3.13
C HIS A 77 4.51 6.59 3.07
N PHE A 78 4.91 7.29 2.02
CA PHE A 78 4.65 8.71 1.82
C PHE A 78 3.68 8.96 0.67
N LYS A 79 2.95 10.08 0.74
CA LYS A 79 2.20 10.59 -0.41
C LYS A 79 3.17 11.11 -1.47
N GLU A 80 2.69 11.24 -2.70
CA GLU A 80 3.46 11.86 -3.79
C GLU A 80 3.99 13.25 -3.43
N ASN A 81 5.17 13.57 -3.92
CA ASN A 81 5.86 14.86 -3.70
C ASN A 81 6.29 15.13 -2.24
N ASP A 82 6.19 14.19 -1.34
CA ASP A 82 6.69 14.37 0.04
C ASP A 82 8.20 14.09 0.10
N LYS A 83 9.00 15.16 -0.06
CA LYS A 83 10.47 15.07 -0.08
C LYS A 83 11.09 14.46 1.18
N ARG A 84 10.33 14.36 2.28
CA ARG A 84 10.81 13.68 3.50
C ARG A 84 11.12 12.21 3.24
N ALA A 85 10.45 11.56 2.29
CA ALA A 85 10.75 10.18 1.91
C ALA A 85 12.22 9.99 1.53
N PHE A 86 12.74 10.86 0.66
CA PHE A 86 14.12 10.82 0.20
C PHE A 86 15.13 11.06 1.33
N LEU A 87 14.85 12.07 2.18
CA LEU A 87 15.70 12.39 3.33
C LEU A 87 15.72 11.23 4.34
N ILE A 88 14.57 10.62 4.61
CA ILE A 88 14.45 9.51 5.56
C ILE A 88 15.17 8.29 5.00
N LYS A 89 15.06 7.98 3.72
CA LYS A 89 15.78 6.85 3.10
C LYS A 89 17.29 7.02 3.20
N GLN A 90 17.79 8.23 2.98
CA GLN A 90 19.22 8.53 3.12
C GLN A 90 19.70 8.46 4.58
N GLN A 91 18.91 8.94 5.53
CA GLN A 91 19.26 8.98 6.94
C GLN A 91 19.09 7.63 7.66
N TYR A 92 18.17 6.81 7.20
CA TYR A 92 17.80 5.50 7.78
C TYR A 92 17.67 4.48 6.65
N PRO A 93 18.81 4.04 6.04
CA PRO A 93 18.80 3.14 4.89
C PRO A 93 18.19 1.77 5.19
N GLU A 94 18.16 1.36 6.46
CA GLU A 94 17.56 0.13 6.94
C GLU A 94 16.02 0.14 6.93
N LEU A 95 15.40 1.32 6.88
CA LEU A 95 13.94 1.42 6.79
C LEU A 95 13.46 1.11 5.38
N ILE A 96 12.31 0.45 5.31
CA ILE A 96 11.55 0.25 4.08
C ILE A 96 10.73 1.52 3.82
N VAL A 97 11.08 2.27 2.79
CA VAL A 97 10.46 3.55 2.46
C VAL A 97 9.80 3.48 1.10
N GLY A 98 8.49 3.71 1.04
CA GLY A 98 7.74 3.77 -0.20
C GLY A 98 7.01 5.09 -0.42
N MET A 99 6.54 5.31 -1.64
CA MET A 99 5.79 6.50 -2.03
C MET A 99 4.65 6.17 -2.99
N SER A 100 3.50 6.84 -2.84
CA SER A 100 2.48 6.88 -3.89
C SER A 100 2.94 7.77 -5.05
N THR A 101 2.71 7.35 -6.29
CA THR A 101 3.13 8.07 -7.48
C THR A 101 2.05 8.04 -8.56
N HIS A 102 1.98 9.12 -9.37
CA HIS A 102 0.98 9.26 -10.42
C HIS A 102 1.60 9.53 -11.80
N ASN A 103 2.91 9.63 -11.89
CA ASN A 103 3.62 9.85 -13.15
C ASN A 103 5.01 9.21 -13.14
N ILE A 104 5.55 8.96 -14.32
CA ILE A 104 6.83 8.27 -14.51
C ILE A 104 8.02 9.05 -13.94
N GLU A 105 7.98 10.38 -13.97
CA GLU A 105 9.08 11.21 -13.50
C GLU A 105 9.27 11.06 -11.98
N MET A 106 8.16 10.98 -11.23
CA MET A 106 8.23 10.71 -9.80
C MET A 106 8.76 9.30 -9.51
N VAL A 107 8.37 8.30 -10.29
CA VAL A 107 8.91 6.93 -10.15
C VAL A 107 10.42 6.90 -10.41
N LYS A 108 10.92 7.59 -11.45
CA LYS A 108 12.35 7.75 -11.71
C LYS A 108 13.08 8.45 -10.54
N GLN A 109 12.47 9.46 -9.94
CA GLN A 109 13.05 10.10 -8.75
C GLN A 109 13.09 9.13 -7.57
N CYS A 110 12.02 8.38 -7.29
CA CYS A 110 12.01 7.36 -6.24
C CYS A 110 13.12 6.32 -6.46
N HIS A 111 13.29 5.84 -7.69
CA HIS A 111 14.38 4.93 -8.06
C HIS A 111 15.77 5.55 -7.82
N ALA A 112 15.99 6.79 -8.28
CA ALA A 112 17.27 7.50 -8.12
C ALA A 112 17.65 7.73 -6.64
N TYR A 113 16.66 7.92 -5.77
CA TYR A 113 16.83 8.05 -4.31
C TYR A 113 16.76 6.72 -3.58
N GLN A 114 16.72 5.58 -4.30
CA GLN A 114 16.72 4.22 -3.76
C GLN A 114 15.57 3.95 -2.77
N LEU A 115 14.38 4.49 -3.03
CA LEU A 115 13.20 4.05 -2.31
C LEU A 115 12.94 2.57 -2.61
N ASP A 116 12.37 1.85 -1.64
CA ASP A 116 12.24 0.39 -1.72
C ASP A 116 11.08 -0.05 -2.61
N TYR A 117 10.05 0.78 -2.77
CA TYR A 117 8.90 0.51 -3.64
C TYR A 117 8.10 1.78 -3.93
N VAL A 118 7.24 1.71 -4.94
CA VAL A 118 6.22 2.73 -5.21
C VAL A 118 4.83 2.12 -5.38
N PHE A 119 3.78 2.87 -5.00
CA PHE A 119 2.43 2.64 -5.49
C PHE A 119 2.23 3.48 -6.73
N PHE A 120 1.81 2.86 -7.82
CA PHE A 120 1.55 3.58 -9.08
C PHE A 120 0.09 3.46 -9.48
N GLY A 121 -0.57 4.56 -9.75
CA GLY A 121 -1.98 4.58 -10.14
C GLY A 121 -2.53 5.98 -10.36
N HIS A 122 -3.88 6.04 -10.46
CA HIS A 122 -4.81 4.90 -10.33
C HIS A 122 -4.91 4.14 -11.66
N ILE A 123 -4.90 2.81 -11.57
CA ILE A 123 -4.90 1.94 -12.77
C ILE A 123 -6.30 1.84 -13.39
N PHE A 124 -7.34 1.78 -12.57
CA PHE A 124 -8.74 1.73 -12.99
C PHE A 124 -9.53 2.85 -12.33
N SER A 125 -10.65 3.23 -12.91
CA SER A 125 -11.56 4.22 -12.32
C SER A 125 -11.88 3.90 -10.86
N THR A 126 -11.85 4.91 -10.00
CA THR A 126 -12.03 4.73 -8.56
C THR A 126 -12.73 5.91 -7.92
N SER A 127 -13.55 5.64 -6.89
CA SER A 127 -14.21 6.68 -6.09
C SER A 127 -13.24 7.55 -5.28
N SER A 128 -11.98 7.11 -5.12
CA SER A 128 -10.95 7.90 -4.44
C SER A 128 -10.43 9.09 -5.28
N HIS A 129 -10.63 9.04 -6.61
CA HIS A 129 -10.24 10.08 -7.57
C HIS A 129 -11.38 10.28 -8.57
N PRO A 130 -12.54 10.84 -8.12
CA PRO A 130 -13.71 10.99 -8.98
C PRO A 130 -13.43 11.98 -10.10
N GLY A 131 -13.73 11.56 -11.35
CA GLY A 131 -13.55 12.41 -12.54
C GLY A 131 -12.12 12.50 -13.10
N GLU A 132 -11.13 11.92 -12.43
CA GLU A 132 -9.78 11.81 -12.98
C GLU A 132 -9.68 10.56 -13.88
N PRO A 133 -9.04 10.65 -15.08
CA PRO A 133 -8.84 9.48 -15.95
C PRO A 133 -7.81 8.52 -15.32
N PRO A 134 -8.02 7.20 -15.46
CA PRO A 134 -7.00 6.20 -15.12
C PRO A 134 -5.70 6.40 -15.91
N ARG A 135 -4.62 5.81 -15.42
CA ARG A 135 -3.35 5.76 -16.17
C ARG A 135 -3.54 5.05 -17.50
N THR A 136 -2.96 5.62 -18.55
CA THR A 136 -2.97 5.03 -19.89
C THR A 136 -2.12 3.76 -19.93
N ILE A 137 -2.40 2.89 -20.90
CA ILE A 137 -1.59 1.68 -21.16
C ILE A 137 -0.12 2.05 -21.39
N GLN A 138 0.14 3.17 -22.09
CA GLN A 138 1.49 3.62 -22.37
C GLN A 138 2.22 4.06 -21.09
N GLU A 139 1.57 4.84 -20.20
CA GLU A 139 2.15 5.23 -18.91
C GLU A 139 2.48 4.00 -18.05
N ILE A 140 1.57 3.00 -18.01
CA ILE A 140 1.79 1.74 -17.29
C ILE A 140 2.97 0.98 -17.89
N HIS A 141 3.02 0.83 -19.21
CA HIS A 141 4.12 0.13 -19.89
C HIS A 141 5.48 0.81 -19.66
N ASP A 142 5.52 2.14 -19.67
CA ASP A 142 6.76 2.86 -19.50
C ASP A 142 7.26 2.85 -18.04
N VAL A 143 6.36 2.90 -17.07
CA VAL A 143 6.74 2.83 -15.66
C VAL A 143 7.26 1.43 -15.30
N LEU A 144 6.69 0.37 -15.85
CA LEU A 144 7.09 -1.02 -15.60
C LEU A 144 8.47 -1.39 -16.20
N LYS A 145 9.12 -0.50 -16.96
CA LYS A 145 10.51 -0.65 -17.41
C LYS A 145 11.54 -0.19 -16.38
N ILE A 146 11.10 0.51 -15.33
CA ILE A 146 11.99 1.01 -14.28
C ILE A 146 12.28 -0.14 -13.32
N ASP A 147 13.57 -0.39 -13.06
CA ASP A 147 14.03 -1.49 -12.21
C ASP A 147 13.85 -1.18 -10.71
N MET A 148 12.59 -1.20 -10.26
CA MET A 148 12.23 -1.10 -8.85
C MET A 148 10.86 -1.74 -8.61
N PRO A 149 10.55 -2.20 -7.38
CA PRO A 149 9.25 -2.75 -7.04
C PRO A 149 8.11 -1.73 -7.23
N ILE A 150 7.16 -2.07 -8.11
CA ILE A 150 5.99 -1.22 -8.44
C ILE A 150 4.71 -1.97 -8.13
N TYR A 151 3.89 -1.42 -7.23
CA TYR A 151 2.62 -2.00 -6.84
C TYR A 151 1.46 -1.18 -7.41
N ALA A 152 0.55 -1.85 -8.11
CA ALA A 152 -0.62 -1.22 -8.71
C ALA A 152 -1.61 -0.72 -7.65
N ILE A 153 -2.18 0.47 -7.85
CA ILE A 153 -3.24 1.01 -6.99
C ILE A 153 -4.36 1.63 -7.82
N GLY A 154 -5.58 1.60 -7.27
CA GLY A 154 -6.76 2.31 -7.78
C GLY A 154 -7.69 1.44 -8.61
N GLY A 155 -8.92 1.31 -8.13
CA GLY A 155 -10.01 0.57 -8.79
C GLY A 155 -9.82 -0.94 -8.90
N ILE A 156 -8.91 -1.52 -8.11
CA ILE A 156 -8.63 -2.95 -8.12
C ILE A 156 -9.74 -3.71 -7.40
N SER A 157 -10.31 -4.69 -8.11
CA SER A 157 -11.47 -5.48 -7.69
C SER A 157 -11.51 -6.82 -8.44
N PRO A 158 -12.38 -7.76 -8.05
CA PRO A 158 -12.59 -9.01 -8.81
C PRO A 158 -13.01 -8.82 -10.26
N SER A 159 -13.62 -7.67 -10.61
CA SER A 159 -14.04 -7.35 -11.99
C SER A 159 -12.92 -6.75 -12.85
N THR A 160 -11.91 -6.13 -12.25
CA THR A 160 -10.83 -5.44 -12.96
C THR A 160 -9.51 -6.20 -12.95
N ILE A 161 -9.31 -7.11 -12.01
CA ILE A 161 -8.02 -7.79 -11.78
C ILE A 161 -7.49 -8.55 -12.99
N SER A 162 -8.36 -9.09 -13.84
CA SER A 162 -7.96 -9.79 -15.07
C SER A 162 -7.38 -8.87 -16.16
N GLN A 163 -7.54 -7.56 -15.99
CA GLN A 163 -6.99 -6.54 -16.90
C GLN A 163 -5.68 -5.93 -16.34
N LEU A 164 -5.32 -6.27 -15.09
CA LEU A 164 -4.10 -5.75 -14.48
C LEU A 164 -2.88 -6.49 -15.04
N PRO A 165 -1.89 -5.78 -15.64
CA PRO A 165 -0.65 -6.41 -16.10
C PRO A 165 0.06 -7.18 -14.99
N THR A 166 0.51 -8.39 -15.31
CA THR A 166 1.23 -9.27 -14.39
C THR A 166 2.69 -8.87 -14.17
N ALA A 167 3.16 -7.86 -14.89
CA ALA A 167 4.46 -7.24 -14.70
C ALA A 167 4.56 -6.34 -13.45
N PHE A 168 3.45 -6.01 -12.79
CA PHE A 168 3.51 -5.38 -11.47
C PHE A 168 4.02 -6.38 -10.41
N ASP A 169 4.82 -5.91 -9.46
CA ASP A 169 5.34 -6.74 -8.35
C ASP A 169 4.29 -6.99 -7.26
N GLY A 170 3.19 -6.29 -7.29
CA GLY A 170 2.11 -6.42 -6.34
C GLY A 170 0.96 -5.45 -6.60
N LEU A 171 0.02 -5.44 -5.69
CA LEU A 171 -1.10 -4.51 -5.72
C LEU A 171 -1.48 -4.03 -4.33
N CYS A 172 -2.08 -2.85 -4.29
CA CYS A 172 -2.67 -2.30 -3.08
C CYS A 172 -4.06 -1.76 -3.35
N ALA A 173 -4.95 -1.91 -2.38
CA ALA A 173 -6.31 -1.41 -2.49
C ALA A 173 -6.87 -1.01 -1.12
N ILE A 174 -7.83 -0.09 -1.14
CA ILE A 174 -8.59 0.32 0.04
C ILE A 174 -9.88 -0.51 0.14
N SER A 175 -10.86 -0.19 -0.68
CA SER A 175 -12.23 -0.70 -0.55
C SER A 175 -12.30 -2.22 -0.62
N PHE A 176 -11.58 -2.84 -1.53
CA PHE A 176 -11.60 -4.30 -1.66
C PHE A 176 -11.15 -4.97 -0.36
N PHE A 177 -9.95 -4.68 0.15
CA PHE A 177 -9.45 -5.35 1.35
C PHE A 177 -10.24 -5.01 2.61
N MET A 178 -10.81 -3.81 2.69
CA MET A 178 -11.57 -3.38 3.88
C MET A 178 -12.95 -4.02 3.99
N THR A 179 -13.42 -4.72 2.95
CA THR A 179 -14.74 -5.39 2.94
C THR A 179 -14.67 -6.88 2.61
N SER A 180 -13.49 -7.39 2.24
CA SER A 180 -13.30 -8.78 1.79
C SER A 180 -13.04 -9.76 2.92
N THR A 181 -13.39 -11.01 2.69
CA THR A 181 -12.93 -12.15 3.48
C THR A 181 -11.58 -12.67 2.96
N VAL A 182 -10.93 -13.56 3.72
CA VAL A 182 -9.74 -14.30 3.28
C VAL A 182 -10.00 -15.06 1.97
N SER A 183 -11.18 -15.65 1.83
CA SER A 183 -11.59 -16.38 0.62
C SER A 183 -11.65 -15.47 -0.61
N ASP A 184 -12.20 -14.26 -0.46
CA ASP A 184 -12.29 -13.27 -1.54
C ASP A 184 -10.90 -12.82 -1.98
N ILE A 185 -10.01 -12.52 -1.01
CA ILE A 185 -8.64 -12.12 -1.28
C ILE A 185 -7.87 -13.23 -2.01
N ASN A 186 -7.97 -14.47 -1.54
CA ASN A 186 -7.32 -15.60 -2.19
C ASN A 186 -7.90 -15.88 -3.59
N SER A 187 -9.18 -15.63 -3.81
CA SER A 187 -9.80 -15.73 -5.13
C SER A 187 -9.29 -14.66 -6.09
N LEU A 188 -9.13 -13.40 -5.61
CA LEU A 188 -8.53 -12.33 -6.40
C LEU A 188 -7.07 -12.66 -6.75
N LYS A 189 -6.28 -13.17 -5.80
CA LYS A 189 -4.89 -13.62 -6.02
C LYS A 189 -4.82 -14.67 -7.11
N ARG A 190 -5.61 -15.74 -7.01
CA ARG A 190 -5.66 -16.80 -8.03
C ARG A 190 -6.04 -16.27 -9.40
N LYS A 191 -7.06 -15.39 -9.44
CA LYS A 191 -7.52 -14.80 -10.70
C LYS A 191 -6.43 -13.96 -11.37
N TRP A 192 -5.66 -13.19 -10.62
CA TRP A 192 -4.52 -12.44 -11.17
C TRP A 192 -3.42 -13.35 -11.67
N HIS A 193 -3.02 -14.36 -10.89
CA HIS A 193 -1.98 -15.33 -11.27
C HIS A 193 -2.33 -16.16 -12.50
N SER A 194 -3.63 -16.43 -12.74
CA SER A 194 -4.05 -17.24 -13.91
C SER A 194 -3.93 -16.49 -15.24
N HIS A 195 -3.59 -15.20 -15.25
CA HIS A 195 -3.33 -14.40 -16.43
C HIS A 195 -1.82 -14.09 -16.63
N ALA A 196 -0.95 -14.67 -15.77
CA ALA A 196 0.50 -14.52 -15.84
C ALA A 196 1.12 -15.44 -16.89
#